data_fe34eebef5ec44a9d15b3fdabeea2037
#
_entry.id   fe34eebef5ec44a9d15b3fdabeea2037
#
_cell.length_a   1.000
_cell.length_b   1.000
_cell.length_c   1.000
_cell.angle_alpha   90.00
_cell.angle_beta   90.00
_cell.angle_gamma   90.00
#
_symmetry.space_group_name_H-M   'P 1'
#
loop_
_entity.id
_entity.type
_entity.pdbx_description
1 polymer ?
#
loop_
_entity_poly.entity_id
_entity_poly.type
_entity_poly.pdbx_seq_one_letter_code
_entity_poly.pdbx_strand_id
1 'polypeptide(L)'
;MKLFVFKTALLFCFIIATCSFAQDYIVGEGDVLKIMVFDHNELTTVTRISGDGSLKFPLIGEIEVGGLTLNQISDKIAVLLSDGYIVDPQVSIFVEEFRSKKAFIMGEVNRPGYHVLSGNTTLLELLSVAGGVTREAGDKATIKRKTDGGDQQEITITVDLKGLLEQGNTLLDVPIMDGDSIYIPKAGVFYVTGEIVRPGAYKYEEALTVIKAVTLAGGFTGIASKGRVRIMRKVDDKEVLIEKAKMDDLVLPEDVIVVPESFF
;
A
#
# COMPACT_ATOMS: atom_id res chain seq x y z
N MET A 1 -23.35 -66.50 -7.30
CA MET A 1 -22.87 -65.79 -8.52
C MET A 1 -23.33 -64.34 -8.37
N LYS A 2 -22.49 -63.48 -7.73
CA LYS A 2 -22.82 -62.06 -7.47
C LYS A 2 -21.88 -61.19 -8.32
N LEU A 3 -22.50 -60.45 -9.21
CA LEU A 3 -21.87 -59.55 -10.19
C LEU A 3 -21.37 -58.30 -9.41
N PHE A 4 -20.05 -58.07 -9.38
CA PHE A 4 -19.44 -56.84 -8.82
C PHE A 4 -19.37 -55.84 -9.96
N VAL A 5 -20.19 -54.77 -9.86
CA VAL A 5 -20.12 -53.61 -10.76
C VAL A 5 -19.15 -52.60 -10.13
N PHE A 6 -17.98 -52.49 -10.73
CA PHE A 6 -16.97 -51.44 -10.44
C PHE A 6 -17.44 -50.13 -11.07
N LYS A 7 -17.94 -49.19 -10.27
CA LYS A 7 -18.16 -47.79 -10.66
C LYS A 7 -16.83 -47.05 -10.57
N THR A 8 -16.14 -46.90 -11.69
CA THR A 8 -15.04 -45.95 -11.83
C THR A 8 -15.60 -44.52 -11.85
N ALA A 9 -15.48 -43.82 -10.74
CA ALA A 9 -15.73 -42.39 -10.66
C ALA A 9 -14.55 -41.65 -11.30
N LEU A 10 -14.74 -41.12 -12.50
CA LEU A 10 -13.82 -40.24 -13.19
C LEU A 10 -13.84 -38.88 -12.47
N LEU A 11 -12.88 -38.64 -11.59
CA LEU A 11 -12.67 -37.35 -10.92
C LEU A 11 -12.10 -36.36 -11.96
N PHE A 12 -12.99 -35.60 -12.57
CA PHE A 12 -12.62 -34.51 -13.47
C PHE A 12 -12.09 -33.33 -12.62
N CYS A 13 -10.79 -33.31 -12.41
CA CYS A 13 -10.10 -32.20 -11.72
C CYS A 13 -10.09 -30.99 -12.67
N PHE A 14 -11.08 -30.10 -12.48
CA PHE A 14 -11.15 -28.83 -13.20
C PHE A 14 -10.06 -27.92 -12.64
N ILE A 15 -8.86 -27.96 -13.25
CA ILE A 15 -7.79 -27.00 -12.97
C ILE A 15 -8.28 -25.66 -13.52
N ILE A 16 -8.82 -24.83 -12.63
CA ILE A 16 -9.03 -23.42 -12.90
C ILE A 16 -7.63 -22.80 -12.97
N ALA A 17 -7.08 -22.73 -14.17
CA ALA A 17 -5.93 -21.90 -14.43
C ALA A 17 -6.36 -20.44 -14.17
N THR A 18 -6.02 -19.92 -13.01
CA THR A 18 -6.04 -18.49 -12.77
C THR A 18 -5.00 -17.88 -13.70
N CYS A 19 -5.45 -17.41 -14.88
CA CYS A 19 -4.65 -16.52 -15.70
C CYS A 19 -4.36 -15.30 -14.83
N SER A 20 -3.18 -15.25 -14.26
CA SER A 20 -2.60 -14.02 -13.73
C SER A 20 -2.41 -13.12 -14.94
N PHE A 21 -3.36 -12.20 -15.20
CA PHE A 21 -3.13 -11.14 -16.16
C PHE A 21 -2.02 -10.28 -15.58
N ALA A 22 -0.80 -10.51 -16.04
CA ALA A 22 0.24 -9.49 -15.89
C ALA A 22 -0.31 -8.26 -16.62
N GLN A 23 -0.70 -7.25 -15.88
CA GLN A 23 -1.21 -6.00 -16.45
C GLN A 23 -0.02 -5.30 -17.09
N ASP A 24 0.00 -5.29 -18.44
CA ASP A 24 1.05 -4.65 -19.22
C ASP A 24 1.11 -3.16 -18.88
N TYR A 25 2.33 -2.64 -18.74
CA TYR A 25 2.53 -1.20 -18.48
C TYR A 25 2.02 -0.40 -19.69
N ILE A 26 1.10 0.52 -19.41
CA ILE A 26 0.60 1.49 -20.39
C ILE A 26 1.42 2.75 -20.23
N VAL A 27 2.10 3.18 -21.30
CA VAL A 27 2.95 4.36 -21.28
C VAL A 27 2.14 5.65 -21.28
N GLY A 28 2.71 6.70 -20.71
CA GLY A 28 2.09 8.00 -20.62
C GLY A 28 3.07 9.15 -20.83
N GLU A 29 2.54 10.36 -20.75
CA GLU A 29 3.30 11.60 -20.89
C GLU A 29 4.49 11.67 -19.91
N GLY A 30 5.65 12.05 -20.44
CA GLY A 30 6.88 12.23 -19.66
C GLY A 30 7.73 10.97 -19.50
N ASP A 31 7.21 9.77 -19.78
CA ASP A 31 8.00 8.55 -19.76
C ASP A 31 9.13 8.62 -20.78
N VAL A 32 10.27 8.01 -20.43
CA VAL A 32 11.43 7.92 -21.31
C VAL A 32 11.56 6.46 -21.76
N LEU A 33 11.50 6.25 -23.07
CA LEU A 33 11.61 4.93 -23.70
C LEU A 33 12.97 4.79 -24.36
N LYS A 34 13.58 3.62 -24.18
CA LYS A 34 14.72 3.16 -24.98
C LYS A 34 14.20 2.17 -26.01
N ILE A 35 14.34 2.52 -27.28
CA ILE A 35 13.87 1.76 -28.44
C ILE A 35 15.10 1.24 -29.16
N MET A 36 15.13 -0.07 -29.42
CA MET A 36 16.22 -0.74 -30.12
C MET A 36 15.65 -1.53 -31.29
N VAL A 37 16.30 -1.44 -32.44
CA VAL A 37 15.99 -2.25 -33.64
C VAL A 37 17.11 -3.25 -33.81
N PHE A 38 16.77 -4.53 -33.89
CA PHE A 38 17.76 -5.60 -34.04
C PHE A 38 18.57 -5.40 -35.32
N ASP A 39 19.88 -5.61 -35.22
CA ASP A 39 20.87 -5.42 -36.32
C ASP A 39 20.98 -3.98 -36.86
N HIS A 40 20.33 -2.99 -36.21
CA HIS A 40 20.34 -1.56 -36.55
C HIS A 40 20.65 -0.69 -35.34
N ASN A 41 21.87 -0.81 -34.80
CA ASN A 41 22.30 -0.07 -33.59
C ASN A 41 22.25 1.45 -33.76
N GLU A 42 22.39 1.96 -34.99
CA GLU A 42 22.30 3.37 -35.35
C GLU A 42 20.89 3.95 -35.14
N LEU A 43 19.87 3.12 -35.08
CA LEU A 43 18.48 3.50 -34.77
C LEU A 43 18.15 3.42 -33.28
N THR A 44 19.10 2.95 -32.44
CA THR A 44 18.85 2.92 -30.98
C THR A 44 18.62 4.33 -30.48
N THR A 45 17.44 4.58 -29.94
CA THR A 45 16.97 5.90 -29.56
C THR A 45 16.46 5.88 -28.14
N VAL A 46 16.89 6.84 -27.31
CA VAL A 46 16.28 7.16 -26.01
C VAL A 46 15.47 8.42 -26.20
N THR A 47 14.18 8.34 -26.03
CA THR A 47 13.27 9.45 -26.32
C THR A 47 12.19 9.56 -25.24
N ARG A 48 11.78 10.81 -24.97
CA ARG A 48 10.69 11.09 -24.03
C ARG A 48 9.36 11.22 -24.76
N ILE A 49 8.31 10.68 -24.16
CA ILE A 49 6.93 10.90 -24.62
C ILE A 49 6.55 12.35 -24.28
N SER A 50 6.14 13.09 -25.29
CA SER A 50 5.71 14.49 -25.19
C SER A 50 4.32 14.62 -24.53
N GLY A 51 3.91 15.86 -24.20
CA GLY A 51 2.65 16.14 -23.53
C GLY A 51 1.38 15.83 -24.35
N ASP A 52 1.54 15.63 -25.65
CA ASP A 52 0.47 15.18 -26.57
C ASP A 52 0.44 13.64 -26.76
N GLY A 53 1.30 12.90 -26.05
CA GLY A 53 1.38 11.44 -26.12
C GLY A 53 2.20 10.92 -27.30
N SER A 54 2.99 11.79 -27.99
CA SER A 54 3.81 11.38 -29.14
C SER A 54 5.29 11.21 -28.74
N LEU A 55 6.05 10.48 -29.57
CA LEU A 55 7.50 10.41 -29.53
C LEU A 55 8.08 10.56 -30.96
N LYS A 56 9.35 11.00 -31.06
CA LYS A 56 10.07 11.08 -32.32
C LYS A 56 11.02 9.92 -32.47
N PHE A 57 10.94 9.24 -33.61
CA PHE A 57 11.82 8.13 -33.95
C PHE A 57 12.48 8.34 -35.33
N PRO A 58 13.77 7.99 -35.50
CA PRO A 58 14.46 8.13 -36.78
C PRO A 58 13.71 7.45 -37.92
N LEU A 59 13.82 7.98 -39.12
CA LEU A 59 13.20 7.54 -40.38
C LEU A 59 11.69 7.74 -40.48
N ILE A 60 10.92 7.46 -39.39
CA ILE A 60 9.44 7.45 -39.39
C ILE A 60 8.81 8.68 -38.73
N GLY A 61 9.65 9.56 -38.14
CA GLY A 61 9.19 10.84 -37.61
C GLY A 61 8.45 10.75 -36.28
N GLU A 62 7.33 11.46 -36.17
CA GLU A 62 6.51 11.54 -34.97
C GLU A 62 5.45 10.43 -34.95
N ILE A 63 5.34 9.75 -33.79
CA ILE A 63 4.46 8.59 -33.59
C ILE A 63 3.66 8.81 -32.30
N GLU A 64 2.36 8.72 -32.38
CA GLU A 64 1.46 8.73 -31.22
C GLU A 64 1.54 7.38 -30.50
N VAL A 65 1.91 7.39 -29.22
CA VAL A 65 2.14 6.18 -28.39
C VAL A 65 1.46 6.25 -27.03
N GLY A 66 0.95 7.40 -26.63
CA GLY A 66 0.24 7.56 -25.38
C GLY A 66 -0.93 6.60 -25.24
N GLY A 67 -1.04 5.93 -24.09
CA GLY A 67 -2.10 4.96 -23.84
C GLY A 67 -1.89 3.57 -24.47
N LEU A 68 -0.73 3.33 -25.12
CA LEU A 68 -0.36 2.02 -25.67
C LEU A 68 0.54 1.24 -24.69
N THR A 69 0.54 -0.08 -24.81
CA THR A 69 1.52 -0.94 -24.13
C THR A 69 2.84 -0.96 -24.91
N LEU A 70 3.94 -1.38 -24.25
CA LEU A 70 5.25 -1.49 -24.91
C LEU A 70 5.21 -2.40 -26.13
N ASN A 71 4.46 -3.50 -26.06
CA ASN A 71 4.28 -4.43 -27.17
C ASN A 71 3.54 -3.77 -28.34
N GLN A 72 2.46 -3.03 -28.06
CA GLN A 72 1.71 -2.31 -29.10
C GLN A 72 2.56 -1.23 -29.79
N ILE A 73 3.42 -0.56 -29.03
CA ILE A 73 4.36 0.43 -29.59
C ILE A 73 5.41 -0.25 -30.45
N SER A 74 5.95 -1.39 -29.98
CA SER A 74 6.93 -2.18 -30.72
C SER A 74 6.37 -2.60 -32.09
N ASP A 75 5.15 -3.17 -32.09
CA ASP A 75 4.46 -3.60 -33.32
C ASP A 75 4.20 -2.40 -34.25
N LYS A 76 3.74 -1.27 -33.69
CA LYS A 76 3.46 -0.05 -34.46
C LYS A 76 4.72 0.49 -35.15
N ILE A 77 5.85 0.54 -34.43
CA ILE A 77 7.14 0.98 -35.00
C ILE A 77 7.62 -0.03 -36.05
N ALA A 78 7.51 -1.33 -35.79
CA ALA A 78 7.90 -2.36 -36.75
C ALA A 78 7.12 -2.24 -38.07
N VAL A 79 5.78 -2.04 -37.98
CA VAL A 79 4.96 -1.81 -39.17
C VAL A 79 5.42 -0.58 -39.95
N LEU A 80 5.66 0.54 -39.29
CA LEU A 80 6.11 1.78 -39.94
C LEU A 80 7.49 1.66 -40.57
N LEU A 81 8.42 0.93 -39.93
CA LEU A 81 9.76 0.68 -40.47
C LEU A 81 9.74 -0.27 -41.67
N SER A 82 8.81 -1.23 -41.69
CA SER A 82 8.68 -2.17 -42.81
C SER A 82 8.18 -1.51 -44.09
N ASP A 83 7.61 -0.32 -44.01
CA ASP A 83 7.11 0.47 -45.15
C ASP A 83 8.30 1.22 -45.83
N GLY A 84 9.17 0.44 -46.46
CA GLY A 84 10.25 0.94 -47.30
C GLY A 84 11.58 1.26 -46.64
N TYR A 85 11.73 1.07 -45.31
CA TYR A 85 12.97 1.34 -44.62
C TYR A 85 13.75 0.07 -44.25
N ILE A 86 13.12 -0.91 -43.62
CA ILE A 86 13.77 -2.13 -43.13
C ILE A 86 12.93 -3.37 -43.48
N VAL A 87 13.57 -4.41 -43.93
CA VAL A 87 12.91 -5.72 -44.19
C VAL A 87 12.85 -6.48 -42.85
N ASP A 88 11.65 -6.88 -42.43
CA ASP A 88 11.38 -7.65 -41.20
C ASP A 88 12.01 -7.05 -39.93
N PRO A 89 11.68 -5.78 -39.56
CA PRO A 89 12.29 -5.12 -38.42
C PRO A 89 11.85 -5.73 -37.09
N GLN A 90 12.81 -6.10 -36.23
CA GLN A 90 12.56 -6.60 -34.88
C GLN A 90 12.82 -5.46 -33.90
N VAL A 91 11.76 -4.95 -33.26
CA VAL A 91 11.83 -3.79 -32.36
C VAL A 91 11.68 -4.24 -30.91
N SER A 92 12.56 -3.77 -30.03
CA SER A 92 12.49 -3.98 -28.58
C SER A 92 12.41 -2.65 -27.85
N ILE A 93 11.50 -2.53 -26.90
CA ILE A 93 11.27 -1.29 -26.16
C ILE A 93 11.38 -1.55 -24.65
N PHE A 94 12.10 -0.66 -23.98
CA PHE A 94 12.26 -0.64 -22.51
C PHE A 94 11.91 0.73 -21.97
N VAL A 95 11.30 0.75 -20.78
CA VAL A 95 11.12 2.02 -20.07
C VAL A 95 12.42 2.33 -19.34
N GLU A 96 13.10 3.40 -19.76
CA GLU A 96 14.33 3.91 -19.12
C GLU A 96 13.98 4.70 -17.86
N GLU A 97 12.93 5.54 -17.93
CA GLU A 97 12.44 6.31 -16.81
C GLU A 97 10.90 6.30 -16.78
N PHE A 98 10.33 5.85 -15.67
CA PHE A 98 8.91 6.00 -15.38
C PHE A 98 8.64 7.40 -14.85
N ARG A 99 7.69 8.14 -15.42
CA ARG A 99 7.34 9.50 -14.99
C ARG A 99 5.86 9.82 -15.10
N SER A 100 5.12 9.05 -15.87
CA SER A 100 3.71 9.33 -16.19
C SER A 100 2.77 9.02 -15.03
N LYS A 101 3.04 7.98 -14.24
CA LYS A 101 2.19 7.52 -13.15
C LYS A 101 2.77 7.89 -11.80
N LYS A 102 1.94 8.46 -10.91
CA LYS A 102 2.36 8.94 -9.59
C LYS A 102 1.28 8.68 -8.55
N ALA A 103 1.72 8.35 -7.34
CA ALA A 103 0.86 8.35 -6.16
C ALA A 103 1.35 9.40 -5.16
N PHE A 104 0.42 9.91 -4.37
CA PHE A 104 0.71 10.87 -3.31
C PHE A 104 0.62 10.18 -1.95
N ILE A 105 1.70 10.22 -1.17
CA ILE A 105 1.72 9.66 0.18
C ILE A 105 1.94 10.76 1.21
N MET A 106 1.16 10.74 2.30
CA MET A 106 1.20 11.74 3.36
C MET A 106 0.93 11.14 4.74
N GLY A 107 1.21 11.92 5.78
CA GLY A 107 1.10 11.53 7.18
C GLY A 107 2.40 10.96 7.72
N GLU A 108 2.32 9.92 8.53
CA GLU A 108 3.43 9.35 9.27
C GLU A 108 4.30 8.41 8.41
N VAL A 109 4.96 8.99 7.44
CA VAL A 109 5.92 8.35 6.53
C VAL A 109 7.21 9.19 6.47
N ASN A 110 8.37 8.55 6.27
CA ASN A 110 9.65 9.26 6.34
C ASN A 110 9.88 10.24 5.18
N ARG A 111 9.35 9.94 4.00
CA ARG A 111 9.44 10.82 2.81
C ARG A 111 8.05 11.01 2.20
N PRO A 112 7.24 11.93 2.74
CA PRO A 112 5.95 12.28 2.18
C PRO A 112 6.10 13.03 0.84
N GLY A 113 5.07 12.97 -0.01
CA GLY A 113 5.01 13.65 -1.29
C GLY A 113 4.61 12.74 -2.44
N TYR A 114 4.86 13.21 -3.66
CA TYR A 114 4.64 12.42 -4.87
C TYR A 114 5.77 11.42 -5.09
N HIS A 115 5.38 10.17 -5.36
CA HIS A 115 6.29 9.11 -5.77
C HIS A 115 5.85 8.57 -7.12
N VAL A 116 6.83 8.39 -8.00
CA VAL A 116 6.60 7.79 -9.32
C VAL A 116 6.38 6.30 -9.16
N LEU A 117 5.40 5.77 -9.89
CA LEU A 117 5.08 4.35 -9.90
C LEU A 117 5.76 3.67 -11.08
N SER A 118 6.51 2.61 -10.81
CA SER A 118 7.19 1.81 -11.83
C SER A 118 6.45 0.48 -12.04
N GLY A 119 5.71 0.37 -13.15
CA GLY A 119 4.96 -0.85 -13.43
C GLY A 119 3.85 -1.11 -12.39
N ASN A 120 3.78 -2.34 -11.91
CA ASN A 120 2.80 -2.78 -10.91
C ASN A 120 3.31 -2.53 -9.49
N THR A 121 3.46 -1.27 -9.10
CA THR A 121 3.92 -0.88 -7.76
C THR A 121 2.87 -1.23 -6.70
N THR A 122 3.27 -1.92 -5.64
CA THR A 122 2.43 -2.25 -4.50
C THR A 122 2.57 -1.24 -3.36
N LEU A 123 1.69 -1.31 -2.35
CA LEU A 123 1.79 -0.47 -1.16
C LEU A 123 3.12 -0.68 -0.42
N LEU A 124 3.57 -1.93 -0.30
CA LEU A 124 4.83 -2.26 0.37
C LEU A 124 6.04 -1.68 -0.37
N GLU A 125 6.06 -1.77 -1.69
CA GLU A 125 7.10 -1.15 -2.53
C GLU A 125 7.08 0.37 -2.42
N LEU A 126 5.91 0.99 -2.48
CA LEU A 126 5.76 2.44 -2.32
C LEU A 126 6.25 2.90 -0.95
N LEU A 127 5.89 2.19 0.12
CA LEU A 127 6.39 2.47 1.47
C LEU A 127 7.90 2.34 1.56
N SER A 128 8.49 1.33 0.92
CA SER A 128 9.95 1.14 0.86
C SER A 128 10.63 2.32 0.18
N VAL A 129 10.11 2.78 -0.97
CA VAL A 129 10.61 3.97 -1.68
C VAL A 129 10.42 5.22 -0.84
N ALA A 130 9.32 5.36 -0.09
CA ALA A 130 9.05 6.46 0.82
C ALA A 130 9.88 6.39 2.13
N GLY A 131 10.74 5.39 2.29
CA GLY A 131 11.64 5.23 3.45
C GLY A 131 10.97 4.59 4.66
N GLY A 132 9.80 3.96 4.50
CA GLY A 132 9.02 3.34 5.56
C GLY A 132 8.16 4.34 6.35
N VAL A 133 7.39 3.79 7.29
CA VAL A 133 6.58 4.57 8.21
C VAL A 133 7.41 5.13 9.37
N THR A 134 6.95 6.21 10.01
CA THR A 134 7.60 6.75 11.21
C THR A 134 7.27 5.91 12.45
N ARG A 135 7.94 6.18 13.57
CA ARG A 135 7.64 5.51 14.86
C ARG A 135 6.26 5.88 15.40
N GLU A 136 5.79 7.07 15.05
CA GLU A 136 4.49 7.61 15.45
C GLU A 136 3.34 7.13 14.56
N ALA A 137 3.62 6.39 13.49
CA ALA A 137 2.61 5.88 12.56
C ALA A 137 1.58 4.98 13.26
N GLY A 138 0.33 5.14 12.85
CA GLY A 138 -0.76 4.25 13.24
C GLY A 138 -0.72 2.91 12.49
N ASP A 139 -1.54 1.98 12.94
CA ASP A 139 -1.55 0.61 12.44
C ASP A 139 -2.32 0.44 11.11
N LYS A 140 -2.90 1.52 10.56
CA LYS A 140 -3.73 1.48 9.33
C LYS A 140 -3.31 2.56 8.35
N ALA A 141 -3.28 2.21 7.05
CA ALA A 141 -3.20 3.18 5.96
C ALA A 141 -4.56 3.29 5.27
N THR A 142 -4.87 4.48 4.79
CA THR A 142 -6.08 4.76 4.00
C THR A 142 -5.65 5.19 2.60
N ILE A 143 -6.11 4.47 1.58
CA ILE A 143 -5.87 4.79 0.18
C ILE A 143 -7.18 5.32 -0.40
N LYS A 144 -7.14 6.52 -0.94
CA LYS A 144 -8.23 7.11 -1.71
C LYS A 144 -7.90 7.00 -3.19
N ARG A 145 -8.77 6.37 -3.93
CA ARG A 145 -8.67 6.13 -5.38
C ARG A 145 -9.84 6.75 -6.11
N LYS A 146 -9.56 7.51 -7.14
CA LYS A 146 -10.60 7.99 -8.06
C LYS A 146 -10.97 6.88 -9.04
N THR A 147 -12.27 6.71 -9.28
CA THR A 147 -12.75 5.77 -10.30
C THR A 147 -12.98 6.50 -11.61
N ASP A 148 -12.55 5.91 -12.73
CA ASP A 148 -12.71 6.47 -14.09
C ASP A 148 -14.16 6.47 -14.61
N GLY A 149 -15.16 6.39 -13.76
CA GLY A 149 -16.58 6.47 -14.11
C GLY A 149 -17.12 7.87 -13.87
N GLY A 150 -17.82 8.46 -14.82
CA GLY A 150 -18.27 9.85 -14.89
C GLY A 150 -19.02 10.47 -13.68
N ASP A 151 -19.27 9.71 -12.61
CA ASP A 151 -19.51 10.18 -11.25
C ASP A 151 -18.19 10.06 -10.49
N GLN A 152 -17.69 11.16 -9.92
CA GLN A 152 -16.45 11.21 -9.12
C GLN A 152 -16.58 10.38 -7.82
N GLN A 153 -16.77 9.07 -7.95
CA GLN A 153 -16.79 8.18 -6.79
C GLN A 153 -15.34 7.90 -6.36
N GLU A 154 -15.02 8.32 -5.15
CA GLU A 154 -13.79 7.94 -4.48
C GLU A 154 -13.99 6.59 -3.79
N ILE A 155 -13.13 5.63 -4.08
CA ILE A 155 -13.04 4.38 -3.33
C ILE A 155 -12.03 4.59 -2.21
N THR A 156 -12.43 4.23 -0.99
CA THR A 156 -11.55 4.23 0.17
C THR A 156 -11.17 2.79 0.51
N ILE A 157 -9.87 2.49 0.45
CA ILE A 157 -9.30 1.19 0.81
C ILE A 157 -8.52 1.38 2.11
N THR A 158 -8.86 0.61 3.14
CA THR A 158 -8.12 0.61 4.41
C THR A 158 -7.26 -0.64 4.48
N VAL A 159 -5.97 -0.46 4.75
CA VAL A 159 -4.98 -1.53 4.85
C VAL A 159 -4.44 -1.59 6.28
N ASP A 160 -4.39 -2.78 6.86
CA ASP A 160 -3.72 -3.05 8.13
C ASP A 160 -2.20 -3.09 7.91
N LEU A 161 -1.52 -2.02 8.31
CA LEU A 161 -0.06 -1.89 8.19
C LEU A 161 0.68 -2.83 9.13
N LYS A 162 0.12 -3.12 10.31
CA LYS A 162 0.74 -4.03 11.27
C LYS A 162 0.74 -5.46 10.71
N GLY A 163 -0.38 -5.91 10.16
CA GLY A 163 -0.48 -7.19 9.47
C GLY A 163 0.47 -7.30 8.28
N LEU A 164 0.57 -6.24 7.47
CA LEU A 164 1.44 -6.21 6.29
C LEU A 164 2.93 -6.18 6.67
N LEU A 165 3.36 -5.24 7.54
CA LEU A 165 4.77 -4.93 7.77
C LEU A 165 5.42 -5.80 8.85
N GLU A 166 4.68 -6.15 9.92
CA GLU A 166 5.22 -6.90 11.06
C GLU A 166 4.93 -8.40 10.96
N GLN A 167 3.75 -8.77 10.46
CA GLN A 167 3.34 -10.17 10.34
C GLN A 167 3.63 -10.78 8.96
N GLY A 168 4.03 -9.95 7.98
CA GLY A 168 4.36 -10.39 6.62
C GLY A 168 3.16 -10.91 5.84
N ASN A 169 1.95 -10.45 6.16
CA ASN A 169 0.74 -10.87 5.45
C ASN A 169 0.64 -10.17 4.08
N THR A 170 1.21 -10.80 3.06
CA THR A 170 1.22 -10.28 1.68
C THR A 170 -0.16 -10.19 1.02
N LEU A 171 -1.20 -10.82 1.58
CA LEU A 171 -2.58 -10.65 1.09
C LEU A 171 -3.13 -9.23 1.33
N LEU A 172 -2.49 -8.48 2.24
CA LEU A 172 -2.81 -7.08 2.52
C LEU A 172 -2.05 -6.11 1.61
N ASP A 173 -1.12 -6.60 0.80
CA ASP A 173 -0.32 -5.79 -0.11
C ASP A 173 -1.12 -5.47 -1.37
N VAL A 174 -1.71 -4.29 -1.40
CA VAL A 174 -2.58 -3.86 -2.49
C VAL A 174 -1.80 -3.12 -3.59
N PRO A 175 -2.17 -3.29 -4.86
CA PRO A 175 -1.57 -2.52 -5.95
C PRO A 175 -1.95 -1.04 -5.85
N ILE A 176 -0.98 -0.16 -6.06
CA ILE A 176 -1.15 1.28 -6.10
C ILE A 176 -1.32 1.73 -7.56
N MET A 177 -2.31 2.57 -7.79
CA MET A 177 -2.66 3.07 -9.12
C MET A 177 -2.29 4.56 -9.25
N ASP A 178 -2.22 5.01 -10.50
CA ASP A 178 -2.01 6.42 -10.79
C ASP A 178 -3.08 7.31 -10.15
N GLY A 179 -2.63 8.40 -9.53
CA GLY A 179 -3.51 9.33 -8.83
C GLY A 179 -3.98 8.89 -7.43
N ASP A 180 -3.57 7.70 -6.95
CA ASP A 180 -3.89 7.28 -5.58
C ASP A 180 -3.31 8.26 -4.56
N SER A 181 -4.11 8.52 -3.51
CA SER A 181 -3.68 9.29 -2.34
C SER A 181 -3.67 8.39 -1.11
N ILE A 182 -2.47 8.18 -0.55
CA ILE A 182 -2.25 7.31 0.60
C ILE A 182 -2.05 8.17 1.84
N TYR A 183 -2.85 7.93 2.86
CA TYR A 183 -2.73 8.61 4.15
C TYR A 183 -2.43 7.62 5.26
N ILE A 184 -1.34 7.89 6.00
CA ILE A 184 -0.94 7.14 7.19
C ILE A 184 -1.12 8.06 8.40
N PRO A 185 -2.16 7.85 9.21
CA PRO A 185 -2.42 8.68 10.38
C PRO A 185 -1.36 8.44 11.46
N LYS A 186 -1.25 9.40 12.37
CA LYS A 186 -0.54 9.19 13.62
C LYS A 186 -1.28 8.16 14.47
N ALA A 187 -0.53 7.32 15.18
CA ALA A 187 -1.11 6.41 16.17
C ALA A 187 -1.83 7.20 17.25
N GLY A 188 -2.94 6.66 17.71
CA GLY A 188 -3.58 7.17 18.93
C GLY A 188 -2.62 7.09 20.12
N VAL A 189 -2.90 7.84 21.16
CA VAL A 189 -2.19 7.79 22.44
C VAL A 189 -3.16 7.46 23.56
N PHE A 190 -2.66 6.87 24.63
CA PHE A 190 -3.35 6.75 25.89
C PHE A 190 -2.43 7.26 27.00
N TYR A 191 -3.00 7.56 28.14
CA TYR A 191 -2.27 8.16 29.25
C TYR A 191 -2.33 7.25 30.48
N VAL A 192 -1.23 7.15 31.20
CA VAL A 192 -1.18 6.43 32.48
C VAL A 192 -0.65 7.37 33.55
N THR A 193 -1.36 7.48 34.65
CA THR A 193 -1.02 8.39 35.76
C THR A 193 -1.28 7.75 37.13
N GLY A 194 -0.77 8.38 38.19
CA GLY A 194 -0.86 7.91 39.55
C GLY A 194 0.28 6.98 39.94
N GLU A 195 0.00 5.94 40.73
CA GLU A 195 0.98 5.03 41.31
C GLU A 195 1.52 4.00 40.33
N ILE A 196 2.23 4.54 39.33
CA ILE A 196 2.88 3.81 38.21
C ILE A 196 4.35 4.23 38.16
N VAL A 197 5.23 3.32 37.79
CA VAL A 197 6.69 3.57 37.76
C VAL A 197 7.05 4.67 36.75
N ARG A 198 6.40 4.73 35.60
CA ARG A 198 6.62 5.74 34.57
C ARG A 198 5.27 6.31 34.08
N PRO A 199 4.71 7.29 34.80
CA PRO A 199 3.51 7.96 34.31
C PRO A 199 3.82 8.75 33.03
N GLY A 200 2.85 8.83 32.09
CA GLY A 200 3.05 9.52 30.83
C GLY A 200 2.05 9.13 29.75
N ALA A 201 2.31 9.64 28.54
CA ALA A 201 1.57 9.28 27.33
C ALA A 201 2.28 8.12 26.60
N TYR A 202 1.50 7.18 26.09
CA TYR A 202 1.98 6.00 25.42
C TYR A 202 1.26 5.81 24.09
N LYS A 203 1.97 5.27 23.10
CA LYS A 203 1.38 4.89 21.81
C LYS A 203 0.32 3.82 22.04
N TYR A 204 -0.88 4.06 21.49
CA TYR A 204 -1.95 3.08 21.50
C TYR A 204 -1.69 2.00 20.43
N GLU A 205 -1.93 0.76 20.80
CA GLU A 205 -1.97 -0.39 19.88
C GLU A 205 -3.34 -1.06 19.96
N GLU A 206 -3.78 -1.68 18.86
CA GLU A 206 -5.06 -2.37 18.80
C GLU A 206 -5.11 -3.53 19.83
N ALA A 207 -6.28 -3.74 20.45
CA ALA A 207 -6.49 -4.73 21.51
C ALA A 207 -5.59 -4.53 22.76
N LEU A 208 -5.25 -3.28 23.08
CA LEU A 208 -4.54 -2.93 24.31
C LEU A 208 -5.46 -3.16 25.52
N THR A 209 -4.94 -3.85 26.55
CA THR A 209 -5.65 -4.05 27.82
C THR A 209 -5.00 -3.22 28.94
N VAL A 210 -5.72 -3.01 30.03
CA VAL A 210 -5.21 -2.29 31.20
C VAL A 210 -3.89 -2.89 31.71
N ILE A 211 -3.78 -4.22 31.79
CA ILE A 211 -2.55 -4.87 32.25
C ILE A 211 -1.38 -4.60 31.32
N LYS A 212 -1.61 -4.64 29.99
CA LYS A 212 -0.59 -4.31 29.00
C LYS A 212 -0.15 -2.84 29.11
N ALA A 213 -1.12 -1.93 29.25
CA ALA A 213 -0.86 -0.50 29.42
C ALA A 213 -0.03 -0.21 30.68
N VAL A 214 -0.41 -0.81 31.80
CA VAL A 214 0.36 -0.72 33.07
C VAL A 214 1.77 -1.29 32.90
N THR A 215 1.93 -2.40 32.20
CA THR A 215 3.23 -3.02 31.95
C THR A 215 4.12 -2.12 31.08
N LEU A 216 3.58 -1.49 30.03
CA LEU A 216 4.30 -0.51 29.21
C LEU A 216 4.77 0.68 30.06
N ALA A 217 3.96 1.09 31.02
CA ALA A 217 4.30 2.16 31.96
C ALA A 217 5.25 1.71 33.10
N GLY A 218 5.82 0.53 33.01
CA GLY A 218 6.83 0.01 33.96
C GLY A 218 6.25 -0.69 35.20
N GLY A 219 4.93 -0.90 35.24
CA GLY A 219 4.23 -1.60 36.32
C GLY A 219 3.80 -0.65 37.46
N PHE A 220 3.15 -1.25 38.43
CA PHE A 220 2.65 -0.57 39.62
C PHE A 220 3.79 -0.22 40.61
N THR A 221 3.68 0.90 41.32
CA THR A 221 4.55 1.17 42.45
C THR A 221 4.21 0.29 43.67
N GLY A 222 5.07 0.30 44.70
CA GLY A 222 4.84 -0.48 45.92
C GLY A 222 3.60 -0.09 46.72
N ILE A 223 3.09 1.13 46.52
CA ILE A 223 1.92 1.68 47.23
C ILE A 223 0.67 1.75 46.35
N ALA A 224 0.71 1.18 45.15
CA ALA A 224 -0.39 1.21 44.21
C ALA A 224 -1.58 0.35 44.63
N SER A 225 -2.80 0.87 44.46
CA SER A 225 -4.04 0.12 44.66
C SER A 225 -4.46 -0.60 43.38
N LYS A 226 -3.95 -1.80 43.17
CA LYS A 226 -4.18 -2.59 41.94
C LYS A 226 -5.65 -2.92 41.66
N GLY A 227 -6.50 -3.01 42.69
CA GLY A 227 -7.92 -3.34 42.54
C GLY A 227 -8.83 -2.11 42.39
N ARG A 228 -8.26 -0.88 42.35
CA ARG A 228 -9.01 0.37 42.20
C ARG A 228 -8.56 1.22 41.03
N VAL A 229 -7.99 0.58 40.03
CA VAL A 229 -7.63 1.23 38.74
C VAL A 229 -8.89 1.81 38.13
N ARG A 230 -8.79 3.01 37.59
CA ARG A 230 -9.88 3.73 36.95
C ARG A 230 -9.48 4.08 35.51
N ILE A 231 -10.45 4.14 34.60
CA ILE A 231 -10.27 4.64 33.24
C ILE A 231 -11.19 5.86 33.08
N MET A 232 -10.61 6.99 32.74
CA MET A 232 -11.36 8.16 32.27
C MET A 232 -11.38 8.09 30.74
N ARG A 233 -12.58 8.00 30.19
CA ARG A 233 -12.81 7.85 28.73
C ARG A 233 -13.72 8.95 28.23
N LYS A 234 -13.38 9.51 27.07
CA LYS A 234 -14.24 10.46 26.39
C LYS A 234 -15.14 9.71 25.41
N VAL A 235 -16.46 9.80 25.59
CA VAL A 235 -17.48 9.20 24.69
C VAL A 235 -18.47 10.31 24.33
N ASP A 236 -18.62 10.62 23.04
CA ASP A 236 -19.55 11.66 22.54
C ASP A 236 -19.37 13.01 23.29
N ASP A 237 -18.12 13.46 23.43
CA ASP A 237 -17.71 14.67 24.17
C ASP A 237 -18.06 14.68 25.67
N LYS A 238 -18.49 13.57 26.24
CA LYS A 238 -18.72 13.41 27.67
C LYS A 238 -17.64 12.54 28.29
N GLU A 239 -17.17 12.96 29.50
CA GLU A 239 -16.25 12.14 30.28
C GLU A 239 -17.02 11.02 31.00
N VAL A 240 -16.59 9.79 30.78
CA VAL A 240 -17.10 8.59 31.42
C VAL A 240 -16.02 8.04 32.33
N LEU A 241 -16.30 7.90 33.60
CA LEU A 241 -15.41 7.29 34.57
C LEU A 241 -15.78 5.83 34.79
N ILE A 242 -14.87 4.92 34.38
CA ILE A 242 -14.96 3.48 34.66
C ILE A 242 -14.21 3.24 35.96
N GLU A 243 -14.98 3.08 37.06
CA GLU A 243 -14.41 2.74 38.34
C GLU A 243 -14.09 1.25 38.45
N LYS A 244 -12.98 0.90 39.11
CA LYS A 244 -12.53 -0.50 39.29
C LYS A 244 -12.38 -1.26 37.93
N ALA A 245 -11.69 -0.61 36.99
CA ALA A 245 -11.35 -1.25 35.72
C ALA A 245 -10.62 -2.58 35.96
N LYS A 246 -11.03 -3.62 35.25
CA LYS A 246 -10.38 -4.92 35.29
C LYS A 246 -9.08 -4.89 34.49
N MET A 247 -8.17 -5.79 34.80
CA MET A 247 -6.88 -5.87 34.12
C MET A 247 -6.99 -6.28 32.64
N ASP A 248 -8.08 -6.98 32.29
CA ASP A 248 -8.43 -7.42 30.93
C ASP A 248 -9.34 -6.44 30.17
N ASP A 249 -9.81 -5.36 30.81
CA ASP A 249 -10.59 -4.33 30.13
C ASP A 249 -9.76 -3.66 29.02
N LEU A 250 -10.44 -3.41 27.88
CA LEU A 250 -9.81 -2.75 26.73
C LEU A 250 -9.61 -1.26 26.99
N VAL A 251 -8.42 -0.82 26.70
CA VAL A 251 -8.04 0.60 26.64
C VAL A 251 -8.31 1.10 25.23
N LEU A 252 -8.83 2.30 25.08
CA LEU A 252 -9.08 2.97 23.81
C LEU A 252 -8.12 4.16 23.64
N PRO A 253 -7.95 4.67 22.42
CA PRO A 253 -7.24 5.95 22.20
C PRO A 253 -7.85 7.05 23.08
N GLU A 254 -7.01 7.94 23.61
CA GLU A 254 -7.33 9.06 24.49
C GLU A 254 -7.80 8.66 25.90
N ASP A 255 -7.84 7.37 26.26
CA ASP A 255 -8.12 6.94 27.63
C ASP A 255 -7.03 7.43 28.60
N VAL A 256 -7.44 7.83 29.80
CA VAL A 256 -6.54 8.12 30.91
C VAL A 256 -6.72 7.04 31.98
N ILE A 257 -5.69 6.21 32.15
CA ILE A 257 -5.65 5.18 33.21
C ILE A 257 -5.11 5.81 34.46
N VAL A 258 -5.91 5.84 35.53
CA VAL A 258 -5.54 6.40 36.83
C VAL A 258 -5.37 5.27 37.84
N VAL A 259 -4.16 5.14 38.36
CA VAL A 259 -3.83 4.17 39.43
C VAL A 259 -3.76 4.89 40.75
N PRO A 260 -4.73 4.72 41.66
CA PRO A 260 -4.71 5.40 42.94
C PRO A 260 -3.73 4.73 43.92
N GLU A 261 -3.35 5.48 44.94
CA GLU A 261 -2.62 4.98 46.10
C GLU A 261 -3.47 4.01 46.93
N SER A 262 -2.83 3.02 47.52
CA SER A 262 -3.45 2.11 48.47
C SER A 262 -3.44 2.73 49.84
N PHE A 263 -4.63 3.00 50.38
CA PHE A 263 -4.75 3.31 51.79
C PHE A 263 -4.83 1.99 52.58
N PHE A 264 -3.64 1.44 52.93
CA PHE A 264 -3.38 0.20 53.73
C PHE A 264 -3.63 -1.11 53.03
#